data_59feef58db6b735c981552aa0175c8de
#
_entry.id   59feef58db6b735c981552aa0175c8de
#
_cell.length_a   1.000
_cell.length_b   1.000
_cell.length_c   1.000
_cell.angle_alpha   90.00
_cell.angle_beta   90.00
_cell.angle_gamma   90.00
#
_symmetry.space_group_name_H-M   'P 1'
#
loop_
_entity.id
_entity.type
_entity.pdbx_description
1 polymer ?
#
loop_
_entity_poly.entity_id
_entity_poly.type
_entity_poly.pdbx_seq_one_letter_code
_entity_poly.pdbx_strand_id
1 'polypeptide(L)'
;ANGVLGAESDVLDTMLGGGGTIDMARISAFALTSYGGEKSSLLSVPFTFVNRDHFWNFATSDLAQEFLLEPHENGSGIRGLFYGEEGFRHFFTVKPVSGMEDLAGMKIRVSNDPIMTGMVEALGANPTVVAMGELYSALQTGVVDAAEQPIANYQANAFPEVANNLILDGHTLGAIQVVITDEA
;
A
#
# COMPACT_ATOMS: atom_id res chain seq x y z
N ALA A 1 11.46 2.39 -9.45
CA ALA A 1 12.36 3.12 -8.84
C ALA A 1 12.35 3.11 -7.30
N ASN A 2 11.59 2.26 -6.64
CA ASN A 2 11.69 1.84 -5.24
C ASN A 2 12.10 2.95 -4.24
N GLY A 3 11.35 4.06 -4.23
CA GLY A 3 11.60 5.13 -3.25
C GLY A 3 12.74 6.10 -3.57
N VAL A 4 13.40 6.00 -4.72
CA VAL A 4 14.48 6.95 -5.12
C VAL A 4 13.98 8.39 -5.20
N LEU A 5 12.70 8.58 -5.51
CA LEU A 5 12.06 9.90 -5.58
C LEU A 5 11.33 10.29 -4.27
N GLY A 6 11.51 9.54 -3.21
CA GLY A 6 10.83 9.73 -1.94
C GLY A 6 9.69 8.74 -1.69
N ALA A 7 8.86 9.01 -0.69
CA ALA A 7 7.63 8.27 -0.42
C ALA A 7 6.58 8.51 -1.53
N GLU A 8 5.53 7.69 -1.59
CA GLU A 8 4.44 7.90 -2.57
C GLU A 8 3.77 9.27 -2.41
N SER A 9 3.63 9.76 -1.17
CA SER A 9 3.16 11.13 -0.90
C SER A 9 4.08 12.19 -1.50
N ASP A 10 5.40 12.05 -1.39
CA ASP A 10 6.35 13.03 -1.95
C ASP A 10 6.24 13.08 -3.48
N VAL A 11 6.01 11.92 -4.12
CA VAL A 11 5.79 11.82 -5.57
C VAL A 11 4.49 12.52 -5.95
N LEU A 12 3.39 12.25 -5.24
CA LEU A 12 2.08 12.85 -5.49
C LEU A 12 2.11 14.36 -5.25
N ASP A 13 2.74 14.82 -4.17
CA ASP A 13 2.92 16.25 -3.88
C ASP A 13 3.76 16.95 -4.96
N THR A 14 4.78 16.26 -5.50
CA THR A 14 5.59 16.79 -6.61
C THR A 14 4.78 16.89 -7.90
N MET A 15 3.92 15.90 -8.20
CA MET A 15 3.01 15.93 -9.33
C MET A 15 2.05 17.12 -9.26
N LEU A 16 1.52 17.39 -8.07
CA LEU A 16 0.54 18.46 -7.81
C LEU A 16 1.19 19.83 -7.64
N GLY A 17 2.49 19.90 -7.38
CA GLY A 17 3.23 21.14 -7.13
C GLY A 17 3.45 22.01 -8.37
N GLY A 18 2.97 21.62 -9.55
CA GLY A 18 3.00 22.42 -10.79
C GLY A 18 4.42 22.63 -11.38
N GLY A 19 5.41 21.87 -10.89
CA GLY A 19 6.81 21.98 -11.37
C GLY A 19 7.10 21.18 -12.65
N GLY A 20 6.13 20.40 -13.18
CA GLY A 20 6.26 19.63 -14.42
C GLY A 20 7.39 18.59 -14.43
N THR A 21 7.81 18.11 -13.27
CA THR A 21 8.93 17.16 -13.16
C THR A 21 8.48 15.70 -13.14
N ILE A 22 7.23 15.44 -12.75
CA ILE A 22 6.61 14.11 -12.74
C ILE A 22 5.18 14.26 -13.26
N ASP A 23 4.94 13.78 -14.46
CA ASP A 23 3.61 13.82 -15.09
C ASP A 23 2.80 12.55 -14.80
N MET A 24 3.48 11.42 -14.61
CA MET A 24 2.85 10.11 -14.43
C MET A 24 3.57 9.32 -13.34
N ALA A 25 2.79 8.61 -12.52
CA ALA A 25 3.34 7.73 -11.49
C ALA A 25 2.55 6.42 -11.38
N ARG A 26 3.23 5.36 -10.95
CA ARG A 26 2.64 4.11 -10.47
C ARG A 26 2.71 4.11 -8.96
N ILE A 27 1.58 4.05 -8.30
CA ILE A 27 1.42 4.15 -6.85
C ILE A 27 0.50 3.09 -6.29
N SER A 28 0.56 2.86 -5.00
CA SER A 28 -0.45 2.06 -4.30
C SER A 28 -1.82 2.73 -4.41
N ALA A 29 -2.86 1.97 -4.76
CA ALA A 29 -4.19 2.53 -4.98
C ALA A 29 -4.71 3.30 -3.75
N PHE A 30 -4.44 2.81 -2.55
CA PHE A 30 -4.86 3.45 -1.30
C PHE A 30 -4.09 4.75 -0.97
N ALA A 31 -2.93 5.01 -1.59
CA ALA A 31 -2.23 6.28 -1.42
C ALA A 31 -3.06 7.47 -1.91
N LEU A 32 -4.00 7.25 -2.84
CA LEU A 32 -4.89 8.27 -3.36
C LEU A 32 -5.98 8.72 -2.38
N THR A 33 -6.22 8.00 -1.30
CA THR A 33 -7.25 8.35 -0.30
C THR A 33 -7.07 9.78 0.23
N SER A 34 -5.82 10.22 0.43
CA SER A 34 -5.51 11.58 0.87
C SER A 34 -5.45 12.60 -0.27
N TYR A 35 -5.68 12.19 -1.51
CA TYR A 35 -5.59 13.02 -2.72
C TYR A 35 -6.90 13.02 -3.52
N GLY A 36 -8.02 12.97 -2.81
CA GLY A 36 -9.36 13.03 -3.40
C GLY A 36 -9.91 11.69 -3.93
N GLY A 37 -9.18 10.59 -3.75
CA GLY A 37 -9.60 9.24 -4.16
C GLY A 37 -10.12 8.42 -2.97
N GLU A 38 -11.17 8.89 -2.30
CA GLU A 38 -11.69 8.26 -1.07
C GLU A 38 -12.18 6.83 -1.31
N LYS A 39 -12.82 6.55 -2.46
CA LYS A 39 -13.26 5.20 -2.84
C LYS A 39 -12.10 4.20 -2.88
N SER A 40 -10.89 4.66 -3.21
CA SER A 40 -9.69 3.80 -3.26
C SER A 40 -9.34 3.20 -1.90
N SER A 41 -9.81 3.75 -0.78
CA SER A 41 -9.67 3.15 0.55
C SER A 41 -10.33 1.78 0.66
N LEU A 42 -11.42 1.54 -0.10
CA LEU A 42 -12.12 0.26 -0.12
C LEU A 42 -11.22 -0.88 -0.66
N LEU A 43 -10.21 -0.56 -1.45
CA LEU A 43 -9.29 -1.54 -2.02
C LEU A 43 -8.28 -2.07 -1.00
N SER A 44 -8.09 -1.38 0.13
CA SER A 44 -7.23 -1.81 1.23
C SER A 44 -7.97 -2.55 2.34
N VAL A 45 -9.31 -2.59 2.29
CA VAL A 45 -10.11 -3.36 3.27
C VAL A 45 -9.73 -4.83 3.20
N PRO A 46 -9.39 -5.48 4.35
CA PRO A 46 -9.00 -6.88 4.35
C PRO A 46 -10.07 -7.78 3.74
N PHE A 47 -9.62 -8.76 2.97
CA PHE A 47 -10.44 -9.80 2.33
C PHE A 47 -11.49 -9.29 1.33
N THR A 48 -11.38 -8.07 0.83
CA THR A 48 -12.26 -7.51 -0.22
C THR A 48 -12.22 -8.37 -1.49
N PHE A 49 -11.04 -8.82 -1.90
CA PHE A 49 -10.88 -9.69 -3.06
C PHE A 49 -10.54 -11.12 -2.64
N VAL A 50 -11.36 -12.09 -3.05
CA VAL A 50 -11.15 -13.51 -2.73
C VAL A 50 -10.05 -14.17 -3.56
N ASN A 51 -9.77 -13.61 -4.75
CA ASN A 51 -8.69 -14.05 -5.64
C ASN A 51 -8.36 -12.95 -6.67
N ARG A 52 -7.35 -13.19 -7.50
CA ARG A 52 -6.91 -12.23 -8.52
C ARG A 52 -7.96 -12.02 -9.62
N ASP A 53 -8.69 -13.03 -10.01
CA ASP A 53 -9.74 -12.92 -11.03
C ASP A 53 -10.86 -12.00 -10.55
N HIS A 54 -11.23 -12.07 -9.25
CA HIS A 54 -12.19 -11.14 -8.64
C HIS A 54 -11.71 -9.68 -8.74
N PHE A 55 -10.42 -9.44 -8.45
CA PHE A 55 -9.83 -8.11 -8.62
C PHE A 55 -9.87 -7.65 -10.09
N TRP A 56 -9.47 -8.50 -11.04
CA TRP A 56 -9.44 -8.11 -12.45
C TRP A 56 -10.85 -7.91 -13.04
N ASN A 57 -11.86 -8.62 -12.55
CA ASN A 57 -13.26 -8.36 -12.88
C ASN A 57 -13.70 -6.96 -12.39
N PHE A 58 -13.29 -6.56 -11.19
CA PHE A 58 -13.47 -5.19 -10.71
C PHE A 58 -12.68 -4.19 -11.58
N ALA A 59 -11.38 -4.39 -11.75
CA ALA A 59 -10.45 -3.46 -12.40
C ALA A 59 -10.82 -3.13 -13.86
N THR A 60 -11.59 -4.00 -14.51
CA THR A 60 -12.09 -3.83 -15.90
C THR A 60 -13.56 -3.41 -15.96
N SER A 61 -14.20 -3.13 -14.83
CA SER A 61 -15.61 -2.75 -14.74
C SER A 61 -15.81 -1.22 -14.82
N ASP A 62 -17.04 -0.80 -15.10
CA ASP A 62 -17.44 0.61 -15.05
C ASP A 62 -17.25 1.20 -13.63
N LEU A 63 -17.45 0.39 -12.58
CA LEU A 63 -17.22 0.80 -11.20
C LEU A 63 -15.76 1.19 -10.96
N ALA A 64 -14.82 0.47 -11.54
CA ALA A 64 -13.40 0.80 -11.42
C ALA A 64 -13.05 2.13 -12.09
N GLN A 65 -13.76 2.50 -13.18
CA GLN A 65 -13.60 3.81 -13.81
C GLN A 65 -14.02 4.96 -12.89
N GLU A 66 -15.11 4.77 -12.12
CA GLU A 66 -15.50 5.77 -11.12
C GLU A 66 -14.40 6.02 -10.07
N PHE A 67 -13.72 4.97 -9.62
CA PHE A 67 -12.62 5.08 -8.67
C PHE A 67 -11.39 5.77 -9.28
N LEU A 68 -11.08 5.46 -10.54
CA LEU A 68 -9.95 6.06 -11.27
C LEU A 68 -10.16 7.56 -11.52
N LEU A 69 -11.40 7.98 -11.78
CA LEU A 69 -11.73 9.37 -12.07
C LEU A 69 -12.01 10.22 -10.82
N GLU A 70 -12.32 9.59 -9.69
CA GLU A 70 -12.70 10.29 -8.46
C GLU A 70 -11.71 11.38 -8.03
N PRO A 71 -10.36 11.19 -8.03
CA PRO A 71 -9.42 12.25 -7.68
C PRO A 71 -9.57 13.48 -8.59
N HIS A 72 -9.71 13.28 -9.89
CA HIS A 72 -9.95 14.35 -10.85
C HIS A 72 -11.28 15.07 -10.59
N GLU A 73 -12.37 14.33 -10.40
CA GLU A 73 -13.70 14.88 -10.14
C GLU A 73 -13.75 15.69 -8.85
N ASN A 74 -12.95 15.31 -7.86
CA ASN A 74 -12.79 16.05 -6.60
C ASN A 74 -11.76 17.20 -6.69
N GLY A 75 -11.24 17.47 -7.88
CA GLY A 75 -10.38 18.63 -8.15
C GLY A 75 -8.95 18.48 -7.64
N SER A 76 -8.46 17.25 -7.47
CA SER A 76 -7.09 17.01 -6.99
C SER A 76 -6.00 17.36 -8.03
N GLY A 77 -6.34 17.43 -9.32
CA GLY A 77 -5.37 17.69 -10.39
C GLY A 77 -4.70 16.43 -10.94
N ILE A 78 -5.13 15.25 -10.52
CA ILE A 78 -4.66 13.96 -11.04
C ILE A 78 -5.85 13.05 -11.36
N ARG A 79 -5.65 12.11 -12.29
CA ARG A 79 -6.60 11.05 -12.61
C ARG A 79 -5.92 9.70 -12.73
N GLY A 80 -6.62 8.63 -12.38
CA GLY A 80 -6.19 7.27 -12.64
C GLY A 80 -6.40 6.90 -14.11
N LEU A 81 -5.45 6.15 -14.67
CA LEU A 81 -5.52 5.64 -16.03
C LEU A 81 -5.97 4.17 -16.06
N PHE A 82 -5.37 3.34 -15.22
CA PHE A 82 -5.69 1.92 -15.12
C PHE A 82 -5.14 1.32 -13.82
N TYR A 83 -5.62 0.13 -13.51
CA TYR A 83 -5.18 -0.67 -12.39
C TYR A 83 -4.08 -1.66 -12.75
N GLY A 84 -3.29 -2.03 -11.77
CA GLY A 84 -2.43 -3.19 -11.71
C GLY A 84 -2.50 -3.81 -10.32
N GLU A 85 -1.76 -4.92 -10.12
CA GLU A 85 -1.68 -5.55 -8.81
C GLU A 85 -0.30 -6.16 -8.57
N GLU A 86 0.05 -6.36 -7.32
CA GLU A 86 1.34 -6.91 -6.87
C GLU A 86 1.20 -8.29 -6.19
N GLY A 87 0.01 -8.88 -6.25
CA GLY A 87 -0.37 -10.07 -5.51
C GLY A 87 -0.89 -9.76 -4.11
N PHE A 88 -1.27 -10.83 -3.41
CA PHE A 88 -1.74 -10.70 -2.03
C PHE A 88 -0.61 -10.29 -1.09
N ARG A 89 -0.97 -9.45 -0.13
CA ARG A 89 -0.10 -8.98 0.94
C ARG A 89 -0.15 -9.97 2.10
N HIS A 90 1.00 -10.14 2.73
CA HIS A 90 1.22 -11.10 3.79
C HIS A 90 2.02 -10.45 4.92
N PHE A 91 1.71 -10.79 6.16
CA PHE A 91 2.54 -10.39 7.30
C PHE A 91 3.88 -11.12 7.31
N PHE A 92 4.91 -10.43 7.75
CA PHE A 92 6.20 -11.03 8.08
C PHE A 92 6.77 -10.37 9.33
N THR A 93 7.46 -11.17 10.16
CA THR A 93 7.86 -10.77 11.49
C THR A 93 9.33 -11.11 11.75
N VAL A 94 9.98 -10.28 12.61
CA VAL A 94 11.35 -10.53 13.07
C VAL A 94 11.38 -11.76 13.99
N LYS A 95 10.40 -11.89 14.88
CA LYS A 95 10.27 -13.04 15.79
C LYS A 95 9.21 -14.02 15.28
N PRO A 96 9.34 -15.32 15.53
CA PRO A 96 8.31 -16.28 15.19
C PRO A 96 6.95 -15.94 15.80
N VAL A 97 5.89 -16.24 15.07
CA VAL A 97 4.48 -16.08 15.46
C VAL A 97 3.79 -17.41 15.28
N SER A 98 3.05 -17.87 16.29
CA SER A 98 2.31 -19.12 16.31
C SER A 98 0.80 -18.94 16.14
N GLY A 99 0.29 -17.74 16.45
CA GLY A 99 -1.12 -17.41 16.35
C GLY A 99 -1.33 -15.89 16.32
N MET A 100 -2.57 -15.45 16.14
CA MET A 100 -2.91 -14.01 16.10
C MET A 100 -2.60 -13.30 17.42
N GLU A 101 -2.69 -13.99 18.53
CA GLU A 101 -2.38 -13.48 19.88
C GLU A 101 -0.93 -13.00 20.01
N ASP A 102 0.00 -13.59 19.25
CA ASP A 102 1.41 -13.20 19.28
C ASP A 102 1.66 -11.86 18.57
N LEU A 103 0.72 -11.39 17.76
CA LEU A 103 0.79 -10.07 17.12
C LEU A 103 0.47 -8.94 18.09
N ALA A 104 -0.23 -9.24 19.18
CA ALA A 104 -0.64 -8.25 20.17
C ALA A 104 0.57 -7.50 20.75
N GLY A 105 0.50 -6.16 20.71
CA GLY A 105 1.56 -5.29 21.18
C GLY A 105 2.77 -5.14 20.26
N MET A 106 2.88 -5.92 19.17
CA MET A 106 3.95 -5.73 18.18
C MET A 106 3.83 -4.36 17.50
N LYS A 107 4.96 -3.74 17.23
CA LYS A 107 5.04 -2.56 16.35
C LYS A 107 5.03 -3.05 14.91
N ILE A 108 3.89 -2.91 14.23
CA ILE A 108 3.73 -3.36 12.85
C ILE A 108 3.78 -2.17 11.90
N ARG A 109 4.70 -2.19 10.96
CA ARG A 109 4.78 -1.16 9.92
C ARG A 109 3.56 -1.20 9.03
N VAL A 110 2.98 -0.04 8.80
CA VAL A 110 1.94 0.19 7.80
C VAL A 110 2.34 1.32 6.85
N SER A 111 1.70 1.37 5.69
CA SER A 111 1.70 2.56 4.85
C SER A 111 0.84 3.65 5.49
N ASN A 112 0.92 4.88 5.00
CA ASN A 112 0.05 5.96 5.45
C ASN A 112 -1.38 5.76 4.88
N ASP A 113 -2.10 4.81 5.46
CA ASP A 113 -3.47 4.43 5.08
C ASP A 113 -4.29 4.15 6.33
N PRO A 114 -5.46 4.80 6.51
CA PRO A 114 -6.29 4.63 7.71
C PRO A 114 -6.84 3.21 7.88
N ILE A 115 -7.15 2.52 6.79
CA ILE A 115 -7.68 1.15 6.82
C ILE A 115 -6.60 0.18 7.29
N MET A 116 -5.38 0.30 6.76
CA MET A 116 -4.24 -0.52 7.17
C MET A 116 -3.90 -0.27 8.64
N THR A 117 -3.94 0.99 9.08
CA THR A 117 -3.76 1.37 10.49
C THR A 117 -4.82 0.71 11.37
N GLY A 118 -6.09 0.84 11.02
CA GLY A 118 -7.21 0.23 11.76
C GLY A 118 -7.16 -1.30 11.78
N MET A 119 -6.71 -1.92 10.69
CA MET A 119 -6.51 -3.38 10.66
C MET A 119 -5.47 -3.82 11.70
N VAL A 120 -4.33 -3.15 11.77
CA VAL A 120 -3.26 -3.46 12.74
C VAL A 120 -3.74 -3.22 14.18
N GLU A 121 -4.47 -2.14 14.44
CA GLU A 121 -5.09 -1.88 15.73
C GLU A 121 -6.10 -2.95 16.14
N ALA A 122 -6.90 -3.44 15.19
CA ALA A 122 -7.87 -4.50 15.43
C ALA A 122 -7.22 -5.84 15.81
N LEU A 123 -5.97 -6.07 15.40
CA LEU A 123 -5.15 -7.21 15.83
C LEU A 123 -4.53 -7.02 17.22
N GLY A 124 -4.80 -5.90 17.91
CA GLY A 124 -4.18 -5.55 19.18
C GLY A 124 -2.71 -5.14 19.07
N ALA A 125 -2.22 -4.89 17.87
CA ALA A 125 -0.86 -4.45 17.58
C ALA A 125 -0.77 -2.91 17.51
N ASN A 126 0.45 -2.39 17.43
CA ASN A 126 0.73 -0.96 17.36
C ASN A 126 1.15 -0.58 15.92
N PRO A 127 0.30 0.10 15.15
CA PRO A 127 0.67 0.53 13.80
C PRO A 127 1.75 1.61 13.85
N THR A 128 2.75 1.46 13.00
CA THR A 128 3.87 2.41 12.89
C THR A 128 4.06 2.77 11.42
N VAL A 129 3.79 4.04 11.08
CA VAL A 129 3.96 4.50 9.69
C VAL A 129 5.45 4.72 9.42
N VAL A 130 5.97 3.98 8.45
CA VAL A 130 7.37 4.05 7.98
C VAL A 130 7.38 4.02 6.46
N ALA A 131 8.16 4.90 5.85
CA ALA A 131 8.34 4.91 4.39
C ALA A 131 8.94 3.57 3.90
N MET A 132 8.54 3.12 2.70
CA MET A 132 9.00 1.83 2.16
C MET A 132 10.52 1.73 2.07
N GLY A 133 11.20 2.83 1.69
CA GLY A 133 12.66 2.86 1.59
C GLY A 133 13.40 2.73 2.92
N GLU A 134 12.73 2.98 4.05
CA GLU A 134 13.29 2.91 5.40
C GLU A 134 12.97 1.59 6.11
N LEU A 135 12.06 0.78 5.53
CA LEU A 135 11.51 -0.41 6.20
C LEU A 135 12.58 -1.45 6.56
N TYR A 136 13.56 -1.70 5.69
CA TYR A 136 14.64 -2.65 5.98
C TYR A 136 15.39 -2.25 7.25
N SER A 137 15.83 -0.99 7.34
CA SER A 137 16.55 -0.48 8.51
C SER A 137 15.65 -0.44 9.76
N ALA A 138 14.36 -0.15 9.61
CA ALA A 138 13.42 -0.13 10.72
C ALA A 138 13.21 -1.53 11.33
N LEU A 139 13.14 -2.57 10.50
CA LEU A 139 13.11 -3.97 10.94
C LEU A 139 14.42 -4.39 11.59
N GLN A 140 15.56 -4.06 10.94
CA GLN A 140 16.88 -4.42 11.43
C GLN A 140 17.20 -3.82 12.80
N THR A 141 16.79 -2.57 13.04
CA THR A 141 17.07 -1.83 14.29
C THR A 141 15.99 -1.98 15.35
N GLY A 142 14.89 -2.69 15.06
CA GLY A 142 13.79 -2.90 16.01
C GLY A 142 12.89 -1.65 16.21
N VAL A 143 12.91 -0.71 15.28
CA VAL A 143 11.91 0.38 15.23
C VAL A 143 10.53 -0.22 15.01
N VAL A 144 10.44 -1.26 14.16
CA VAL A 144 9.27 -2.10 13.99
C VAL A 144 9.62 -3.59 14.17
N ASP A 145 8.66 -4.39 14.59
CA ASP A 145 8.81 -5.83 14.85
C ASP A 145 8.30 -6.68 13.67
N ALA A 146 7.44 -6.08 12.85
CA ALA A 146 6.76 -6.74 11.74
C ALA A 146 6.37 -5.72 10.64
N ALA A 147 6.03 -6.25 9.49
CA ALA A 147 5.44 -5.50 8.39
C ALA A 147 4.58 -6.44 7.53
N GLU A 148 3.95 -5.89 6.49
CA GLU A 148 3.16 -6.64 5.54
C GLU A 148 3.46 -6.15 4.12
N GLN A 149 3.60 -7.06 3.16
CA GLN A 149 3.88 -6.77 1.76
C GLN A 149 3.48 -7.96 0.88
N PRO A 150 3.30 -7.73 -0.43
CA PRO A 150 3.31 -8.82 -1.41
C PRO A 150 4.64 -9.59 -1.39
N ILE A 151 4.58 -10.89 -1.68
CA ILE A 151 5.77 -11.77 -1.64
C ILE A 151 6.90 -11.26 -2.56
N ALA A 152 6.55 -10.72 -3.74
CA ALA A 152 7.55 -10.17 -4.65
C ALA A 152 8.31 -8.99 -4.03
N ASN A 153 7.61 -8.09 -3.33
CA ASN A 153 8.22 -6.95 -2.63
C ASN A 153 9.04 -7.40 -1.41
N TYR A 154 8.53 -8.39 -0.65
CA TYR A 154 9.24 -9.00 0.47
C TYR A 154 10.60 -9.54 0.02
N GLN A 155 10.63 -10.26 -1.11
CA GLN A 155 11.87 -10.82 -1.64
C GLN A 155 12.77 -9.74 -2.26
N ALA A 156 12.22 -8.86 -3.10
CA ALA A 156 13.00 -7.86 -3.85
C ALA A 156 13.70 -6.82 -2.95
N ASN A 157 13.17 -6.58 -1.75
CA ASN A 157 13.74 -5.65 -0.77
C ASN A 157 14.54 -6.34 0.33
N ALA A 158 14.90 -7.61 0.14
CA ALA A 158 15.73 -8.39 1.06
C ALA A 158 15.15 -8.50 2.50
N PHE A 159 13.84 -8.32 2.69
CA PHE A 159 13.22 -8.43 4.01
C PHE A 159 13.39 -9.80 4.68
N PRO A 160 13.51 -10.94 3.95
CA PRO A 160 13.85 -12.22 4.59
C PRO A 160 15.13 -12.21 5.45
N GLU A 161 16.05 -11.31 5.19
CA GLU A 161 17.31 -11.19 5.95
C GLU A 161 17.07 -10.62 7.36
N VAL A 162 16.05 -9.80 7.54
CA VAL A 162 15.79 -9.07 8.80
C VAL A 162 14.46 -9.48 9.47
N ALA A 163 13.54 -10.10 8.73
CA ALA A 163 12.24 -10.58 9.21
C ALA A 163 11.86 -11.85 8.44
N ASN A 164 12.39 -12.98 8.87
CA ASN A 164 12.36 -14.24 8.13
C ASN A 164 11.13 -15.13 8.42
N ASN A 165 10.18 -14.65 9.20
CA ASN A 165 8.96 -15.39 9.51
C ASN A 165 7.81 -14.83 8.67
N LEU A 166 7.51 -15.46 7.53
CA LEU A 166 6.44 -15.08 6.62
C LEU A 166 5.16 -15.85 6.95
N ILE A 167 4.06 -15.11 7.12
CA ILE A 167 2.72 -15.65 7.41
C ILE A 167 1.90 -15.51 6.12
N LEU A 168 1.53 -16.63 5.51
CA LEU A 168 0.77 -16.64 4.25
C LEU A 168 -0.73 -16.44 4.49
N ASP A 169 -1.10 -15.30 5.00
CA ASP A 169 -2.48 -14.95 5.37
C ASP A 169 -3.29 -14.31 4.23
N GLY A 170 -2.64 -13.62 3.30
CA GLY A 170 -3.29 -13.02 2.13
C GLY A 170 -4.41 -12.03 2.48
N HIS A 171 -4.20 -11.22 3.52
CA HIS A 171 -5.25 -10.36 4.09
C HIS A 171 -5.73 -9.27 3.14
N THR A 172 -4.89 -8.79 2.21
CA THR A 172 -5.25 -7.71 1.27
C THR A 172 -4.55 -7.94 -0.06
N LEU A 173 -5.22 -7.66 -1.17
CA LEU A 173 -4.57 -7.60 -2.48
C LEU A 173 -3.82 -6.27 -2.62
N GLY A 174 -2.58 -6.30 -3.10
CA GLY A 174 -1.78 -5.12 -3.38
C GLY A 174 -2.22 -4.44 -4.67
N ALA A 175 -3.35 -3.73 -4.63
CA ALA A 175 -3.82 -2.96 -5.77
C ALA A 175 -2.95 -1.73 -6.01
N ILE A 176 -2.65 -1.46 -7.27
CA ILE A 176 -1.94 -0.26 -7.71
C ILE A 176 -2.77 0.51 -8.74
N GLN A 177 -2.51 1.81 -8.83
CA GLN A 177 -3.00 2.65 -9.92
C GLN A 177 -1.83 3.30 -10.65
N VAL A 178 -1.96 3.45 -11.96
CA VAL A 178 -1.17 4.39 -12.73
C VAL A 178 -1.96 5.67 -12.85
N VAL A 179 -1.37 6.76 -12.39
CA VAL A 179 -1.99 8.09 -12.36
C VAL A 179 -1.22 9.07 -13.23
N ILE A 180 -1.91 10.08 -13.74
CA ILE A 180 -1.37 11.15 -14.56
C ILE A 180 -1.90 12.49 -14.06
N THR A 181 -1.12 13.57 -14.21
CA THR A 181 -1.60 14.93 -13.94
C THR A 181 -2.62 15.36 -14.99
N ASP A 182 -3.54 16.24 -14.62
CA ASP A 182 -4.53 16.77 -15.56
C ASP A 182 -3.92 17.68 -16.64
N GLU A 183 -2.68 18.17 -16.42
CA GLU A 183 -1.96 19.05 -17.35
C GLU A 183 -1.17 18.29 -18.42
N ALA A 184 -0.92 16.96 -18.23
CA ALA A 184 -0.17 16.10 -19.15
C ALA A 184 -1.11 15.43 -20.21
#